data_a5ba3aceb17b4384896970a363184684
#
_entry.id   a5ba3aceb17b4384896970a363184684
#
_cell.length_a   1.000
_cell.length_b   1.000
_cell.length_c   1.000
_cell.angle_alpha   90.00
_cell.angle_beta   90.00
_cell.angle_gamma   90.00
#
_symmetry.space_group_name_H-M   'P 1'
#
loop_
_entity.id
_entity.type
_entity.pdbx_description
1 polymer ?
#
loop_
_entity_poly.entity_id
_entity_poly.type
_entity_poly.pdbx_seq_one_letter_code
_entity_poly.pdbx_strand_id
1 'polypeptide(L)'
;KTPSPKIIMKAFEEVKPNLIITVPLVIEKIYKNIIQPLINKKGMKWALNIPLLDTQIYNQIRKRLIDALGGRFKEIIIGGAAMDKEVEEFFYKIKFPFTIGYGMTECGPLISYAPWDEFVLGSSGKILDIMEARIYKETPEAETGEIQVRGENVMVGYYKNQEATQEVFTQDGWLRTGDLGSMDSNGNIFIRGRLKTMILSSSGQNIFPEELETKLNNLPFILESLVIERNKKLVALVYADYEA
;
A
#
# COMPACT_ATOMS: atom_id res chain seq x y z
N LYS A 1 20.89 -4.01 -12.65
CA LYS A 1 20.78 -2.52 -12.48
C LYS A 1 19.31 -2.14 -12.59
N THR A 2 18.78 -1.45 -11.61
CA THR A 2 17.43 -0.90 -11.66
C THR A 2 17.36 0.09 -12.83
N PRO A 3 16.39 -0.01 -13.73
CA PRO A 3 16.29 0.93 -14.84
C PRO A 3 16.04 2.34 -14.33
N SER A 4 16.67 3.33 -14.94
CA SER A 4 16.44 4.73 -14.55
C SER A 4 15.00 5.16 -14.84
N PRO A 5 14.44 6.14 -14.10
CA PRO A 5 13.09 6.64 -14.37
C PRO A 5 12.84 7.04 -15.83
N LYS A 6 13.86 7.60 -16.49
CA LYS A 6 13.78 7.96 -17.93
C LYS A 6 13.58 6.72 -18.82
N ILE A 7 14.24 5.61 -18.51
CA ILE A 7 14.09 4.36 -19.26
C ILE A 7 12.70 3.77 -19.05
N ILE A 8 12.17 3.82 -17.82
CA ILE A 8 10.83 3.34 -17.49
C ILE A 8 9.77 4.16 -18.25
N MET A 9 9.87 5.49 -18.23
CA MET A 9 8.92 6.36 -18.94
C MET A 9 8.94 6.10 -20.46
N LYS A 10 10.14 5.96 -21.04
CA LYS A 10 10.26 5.63 -22.47
C LYS A 10 9.64 4.26 -22.79
N ALA A 11 9.82 3.26 -21.90
CA ALA A 11 9.19 1.97 -22.06
C ALA A 11 7.65 2.04 -22.02
N PHE A 12 7.07 2.88 -21.16
CA PHE A 12 5.63 3.09 -21.14
C PHE A 12 5.11 3.72 -22.45
N GLU A 13 5.82 4.68 -23.02
CA GLU A 13 5.47 5.29 -24.31
C GLU A 13 5.51 4.29 -25.47
N GLU A 14 6.51 3.39 -25.48
CA GLU A 14 6.69 2.39 -26.54
C GLU A 14 5.73 1.22 -26.40
N VAL A 15 5.60 0.64 -25.17
CA VAL A 15 4.83 -0.58 -24.92
C VAL A 15 3.34 -0.30 -24.76
N LYS A 16 2.98 0.85 -24.17
CA LYS A 16 1.59 1.25 -23.86
C LYS A 16 0.82 0.13 -23.15
N PRO A 17 1.24 -0.26 -21.94
CA PRO A 17 0.68 -1.40 -21.23
C PRO A 17 -0.81 -1.22 -20.92
N ASN A 18 -1.56 -2.31 -20.87
CA ASN A 18 -2.96 -2.31 -20.45
C ASN A 18 -3.12 -2.40 -18.93
N LEU A 19 -2.18 -3.07 -18.27
CA LEU A 19 -2.12 -3.26 -16.83
C LEU A 19 -0.71 -2.93 -16.35
N ILE A 20 -0.63 -2.20 -15.24
CA ILE A 20 0.65 -1.87 -14.58
C ILE A 20 0.59 -2.42 -13.17
N ILE A 21 1.59 -3.22 -12.79
CA ILE A 21 1.77 -3.69 -11.40
C ILE A 21 3.00 -3.00 -10.86
N THR A 22 2.88 -2.37 -9.71
CA THR A 22 3.97 -1.59 -9.13
C THR A 22 3.94 -1.58 -7.60
N VAL A 23 4.97 -0.97 -7.00
CA VAL A 23 5.06 -0.75 -5.56
C VAL A 23 4.69 0.71 -5.22
N PRO A 24 4.24 1.01 -3.98
CA PRO A 24 3.85 2.36 -3.57
C PRO A 24 4.89 3.42 -3.87
N LEU A 25 6.15 3.15 -3.60
CA LEU A 25 7.28 4.07 -3.78
C LEU A 25 7.32 4.72 -5.18
N VAL A 26 6.92 4.01 -6.24
CA VAL A 26 6.92 4.56 -7.61
C VAL A 26 5.85 5.64 -7.75
N ILE A 27 4.65 5.36 -7.26
CA ILE A 27 3.51 6.28 -7.30
C ILE A 27 3.73 7.49 -6.37
N GLU A 28 4.26 7.25 -5.20
CA GLU A 28 4.62 8.30 -4.23
C GLU A 28 5.69 9.25 -4.78
N LYS A 29 6.71 8.73 -5.49
CA LYS A 29 7.68 9.57 -6.19
C LYS A 29 7.06 10.39 -7.31
N ILE A 30 6.11 9.84 -8.07
CA ILE A 30 5.37 10.60 -9.07
C ILE A 30 4.58 11.73 -8.38
N TYR A 31 3.88 11.43 -7.29
CA TYR A 31 3.17 12.44 -6.51
C TYR A 31 4.11 13.53 -5.99
N LYS A 32 5.15 13.15 -5.25
CA LYS A 32 6.09 14.07 -4.59
C LYS A 32 6.84 14.96 -5.60
N ASN A 33 7.32 14.38 -6.70
CA ASN A 33 8.22 15.09 -7.61
C ASN A 33 7.48 15.84 -8.74
N ILE A 34 6.28 15.42 -9.11
CA ILE A 34 5.55 15.98 -10.24
C ILE A 34 4.28 16.71 -9.78
N ILE A 35 3.46 16.07 -8.94
CA ILE A 35 2.13 16.58 -8.61
C ILE A 35 2.18 17.60 -7.49
N GLN A 36 2.80 17.27 -6.38
CA GLN A 36 2.86 18.11 -5.18
C GLN A 36 3.44 19.51 -5.46
N PRO A 37 4.53 19.68 -6.24
CA PRO A 37 5.03 21.01 -6.60
C PRO A 37 4.04 21.82 -7.45
N LEU A 38 3.21 21.16 -8.26
CA LEU A 38 2.18 21.83 -9.08
C LEU A 38 1.02 22.33 -8.23
N ILE A 39 0.47 21.47 -7.37
CA ILE A 39 -0.70 21.80 -6.53
C ILE A 39 -0.34 22.79 -5.42
N ASN A 40 0.92 22.82 -4.97
CA ASN A 40 1.40 23.72 -3.93
C ASN A 40 1.66 25.17 -4.38
N LYS A 41 1.62 25.47 -5.67
CA LYS A 41 1.70 26.85 -6.19
C LYS A 41 0.52 27.67 -5.66
N LYS A 42 0.78 28.90 -5.17
CA LYS A 42 -0.26 29.78 -4.58
C LYS A 42 -1.50 29.94 -5.44
N GLY A 43 -1.33 30.17 -6.74
CA GLY A 43 -2.45 30.29 -7.68
C GLY A 43 -3.22 28.99 -7.88
N MET A 44 -2.54 27.84 -7.86
CA MET A 44 -3.16 26.52 -7.98
C MET A 44 -3.96 26.15 -6.72
N LYS A 45 -3.41 26.41 -5.51
CA LYS A 45 -4.15 26.22 -4.25
C LYS A 45 -5.43 27.03 -4.21
N TRP A 46 -5.39 28.27 -4.68
CA TRP A 46 -6.58 29.11 -4.77
C TRP A 46 -7.61 28.53 -5.78
N ALA A 47 -7.16 28.13 -6.96
CA ALA A 47 -8.01 27.56 -8.00
C ALA A 47 -8.67 26.23 -7.56
N LEU A 48 -7.96 25.41 -6.78
CA LEU A 48 -8.47 24.14 -6.24
C LEU A 48 -9.54 24.33 -5.14
N ASN A 49 -9.71 25.55 -4.62
CA ASN A 49 -10.79 25.87 -3.67
C ASN A 49 -12.05 26.40 -4.37
N ILE A 50 -12.04 26.54 -5.69
CA ILE A 50 -13.20 27.01 -6.46
C ILE A 50 -13.92 25.80 -7.06
N PRO A 51 -15.21 25.55 -6.67
CA PRO A 51 -16.01 24.47 -7.26
C PRO A 51 -16.06 24.56 -8.80
N LEU A 52 -16.05 23.41 -9.47
CA LEU A 52 -15.98 23.23 -10.92
C LEU A 52 -14.59 23.47 -11.51
N LEU A 53 -13.82 24.45 -11.03
CA LEU A 53 -12.45 24.68 -11.48
C LEU A 53 -11.51 23.59 -10.94
N ASP A 54 -11.70 23.18 -9.68
CA ASP A 54 -11.00 22.05 -9.07
C ASP A 54 -11.19 20.77 -9.90
N THR A 55 -12.42 20.46 -10.28
CA THR A 55 -12.76 19.29 -11.08
C THR A 55 -12.07 19.31 -12.45
N GLN A 56 -12.01 20.48 -13.10
CA GLN A 56 -11.30 20.63 -14.38
C GLN A 56 -9.79 20.42 -14.21
N ILE A 57 -9.19 20.98 -13.16
CA ILE A 57 -7.77 20.82 -12.84
C ILE A 57 -7.46 19.35 -12.56
N TYR A 58 -8.24 18.69 -11.72
CA TYR A 58 -8.05 17.26 -11.39
C TYR A 58 -8.18 16.37 -12.63
N ASN A 59 -9.13 16.64 -13.50
CA ASN A 59 -9.27 15.91 -14.77
C ASN A 59 -8.06 16.12 -15.70
N GLN A 60 -7.49 17.32 -15.75
CA GLN A 60 -6.27 17.58 -16.52
C GLN A 60 -5.05 16.87 -15.93
N ILE A 61 -4.90 16.88 -14.61
CA ILE A 61 -3.82 16.14 -13.93
C ILE A 61 -3.95 14.65 -14.23
N ARG A 62 -5.14 14.08 -14.04
CA ARG A 62 -5.41 12.67 -14.34
C ARG A 62 -5.05 12.32 -15.77
N LYS A 63 -5.52 13.11 -16.75
CA LYS A 63 -5.24 12.87 -18.16
C LYS A 63 -3.74 12.87 -18.45
N ARG A 64 -3.01 13.87 -17.96
CA ARG A 64 -1.55 13.95 -18.15
C ARG A 64 -0.81 12.76 -17.55
N LEU A 65 -1.25 12.27 -16.38
CA LEU A 65 -0.68 11.07 -15.75
C LEU A 65 -0.93 9.83 -16.60
N ILE A 66 -2.16 9.67 -17.08
CA ILE A 66 -2.53 8.56 -17.97
C ILE A 66 -1.68 8.60 -19.26
N ASP A 67 -1.58 9.76 -19.90
CA ASP A 67 -0.79 9.94 -21.11
C ASP A 67 0.69 9.63 -20.87
N ALA A 68 1.27 10.09 -19.75
CA ALA A 68 2.66 9.83 -19.38
C ALA A 68 2.97 8.34 -19.13
N LEU A 69 1.98 7.57 -18.74
CA LEU A 69 2.08 6.13 -18.53
C LEU A 69 1.69 5.29 -19.76
N GLY A 70 1.69 5.91 -20.94
CA GLY A 70 1.43 5.26 -22.22
C GLY A 70 0.00 5.40 -22.75
N GLY A 71 -0.92 5.99 -21.98
CA GLY A 71 -2.26 6.40 -22.41
C GLY A 71 -3.27 5.28 -22.66
N ARG A 72 -2.93 4.02 -22.43
CA ARG A 72 -3.79 2.86 -22.76
C ARG A 72 -4.08 1.92 -21.60
N PHE A 73 -3.43 2.14 -20.46
CA PHE A 73 -3.69 1.26 -19.31
C PHE A 73 -5.10 1.46 -18.74
N LYS A 74 -5.66 0.37 -18.27
CA LYS A 74 -6.98 0.33 -17.66
C LYS A 74 -6.90 0.57 -16.16
N GLU A 75 -5.79 0.10 -15.56
CA GLU A 75 -5.61 0.07 -14.12
C GLU A 75 -4.14 -0.07 -13.72
N ILE A 76 -3.79 0.49 -12.57
CA ILE A 76 -2.54 0.24 -11.88
C ILE A 76 -2.83 -0.51 -10.58
N ILE A 77 -2.22 -1.69 -10.41
CA ILE A 77 -2.28 -2.44 -9.17
C ILE A 77 -1.03 -2.12 -8.35
N ILE A 78 -1.25 -1.62 -7.14
CA ILE A 78 -0.18 -1.25 -6.20
C ILE A 78 -0.16 -2.28 -5.08
N GLY A 79 1.00 -2.85 -4.79
CA GLY A 79 1.12 -3.85 -3.74
C GLY A 79 2.54 -3.98 -3.18
N GLY A 80 2.70 -4.84 -2.18
CA GLY A 80 3.99 -5.17 -1.57
C GLY A 80 4.42 -4.31 -0.40
N ALA A 81 3.78 -3.16 -0.15
CA ALA A 81 3.98 -2.30 1.01
C ALA A 81 2.75 -1.42 1.26
N ALA A 82 2.70 -0.78 2.43
CA ALA A 82 1.67 0.24 2.70
C ALA A 82 1.91 1.47 1.82
N MET A 83 0.83 2.07 1.33
CA MET A 83 0.85 3.32 0.57
C MET A 83 0.62 4.51 1.52
N ASP A 84 1.25 5.64 1.23
CA ASP A 84 1.00 6.87 1.96
C ASP A 84 -0.45 7.34 1.79
N LYS A 85 -1.11 7.65 2.91
CA LYS A 85 -2.54 8.02 2.92
C LYS A 85 -2.84 9.28 2.13
N GLU A 86 -1.98 10.31 2.20
CA GLU A 86 -2.18 11.56 1.44
C GLU A 86 -2.11 11.29 -0.06
N VAL A 87 -1.18 10.45 -0.47
CA VAL A 87 -1.01 10.05 -1.87
C VAL A 87 -2.21 9.23 -2.33
N GLU A 88 -2.64 8.25 -1.56
CA GLU A 88 -3.81 7.42 -1.85
C GLU A 88 -5.08 8.26 -2.00
N GLU A 89 -5.36 9.14 -1.01
CA GLU A 89 -6.49 10.06 -1.02
C GLU A 89 -6.48 10.99 -2.24
N PHE A 90 -5.29 11.48 -2.62
CA PHE A 90 -5.16 12.33 -3.78
C PHE A 90 -5.51 11.58 -5.07
N PHE A 91 -4.93 10.40 -5.29
CA PHE A 91 -5.21 9.59 -6.48
C PHE A 91 -6.67 9.14 -6.55
N TYR A 92 -7.25 8.79 -5.41
CA TYR A 92 -8.67 8.48 -5.30
C TYR A 92 -9.55 9.70 -5.66
N LYS A 93 -9.22 10.88 -5.14
CA LYS A 93 -9.94 12.14 -5.41
C LYS A 93 -9.95 12.52 -6.88
N ILE A 94 -8.82 12.36 -7.58
CA ILE A 94 -8.75 12.66 -9.02
C ILE A 94 -9.33 11.54 -9.89
N LYS A 95 -9.86 10.46 -9.29
CA LYS A 95 -10.38 9.26 -9.96
C LYS A 95 -9.33 8.65 -10.90
N PHE A 96 -8.09 8.58 -10.47
CA PHE A 96 -7.03 7.90 -11.19
C PHE A 96 -7.26 6.39 -11.10
N PRO A 97 -7.14 5.62 -12.20
CA PRO A 97 -7.44 4.20 -12.19
C PRO A 97 -6.33 3.39 -11.50
N PHE A 98 -6.40 3.33 -10.17
CA PHE A 98 -5.49 2.54 -9.33
C PHE A 98 -6.28 1.72 -8.31
N THR A 99 -5.67 0.65 -7.88
CA THR A 99 -6.14 -0.17 -6.77
C THR A 99 -4.96 -0.65 -5.94
N ILE A 100 -5.24 -1.02 -4.69
CA ILE A 100 -4.25 -1.65 -3.81
C ILE A 100 -4.60 -3.12 -3.67
N GLY A 101 -3.63 -3.99 -3.95
CA GLY A 101 -3.73 -5.43 -3.71
C GLY A 101 -2.89 -5.84 -2.52
N TYR A 102 -3.38 -6.83 -1.77
CA TYR A 102 -2.66 -7.43 -0.66
C TYR A 102 -2.35 -8.89 -0.94
N GLY A 103 -1.18 -9.30 -0.52
CA GLY A 103 -0.76 -10.68 -0.65
C GLY A 103 0.63 -10.95 -0.10
N MET A 104 1.02 -12.21 -0.18
CA MET A 104 2.31 -12.72 0.27
C MET A 104 2.73 -13.90 -0.60
N THR A 105 4.02 -14.21 -0.62
CA THR A 105 4.57 -15.30 -1.43
C THR A 105 3.89 -16.64 -1.15
N GLU A 106 3.55 -16.88 0.10
CA GLU A 106 2.85 -18.08 0.58
C GLU A 106 1.44 -18.25 0.03
N CYS A 107 0.89 -17.23 -0.65
CA CYS A 107 -0.45 -17.23 -1.26
C CYS A 107 -0.43 -17.07 -2.77
N GLY A 108 0.69 -17.25 -3.43
CA GLY A 108 0.89 -17.33 -4.86
C GLY A 108 0.52 -16.18 -5.80
N PRO A 109 0.72 -14.88 -5.50
CA PRO A 109 0.93 -14.21 -4.22
C PRO A 109 -0.31 -13.52 -3.63
N LEU A 110 -1.44 -13.43 -4.36
CA LEU A 110 -2.53 -12.49 -4.11
C LEU A 110 -3.57 -13.07 -3.12
N ILE A 111 -3.93 -12.29 -2.13
CA ILE A 111 -4.97 -12.60 -1.13
C ILE A 111 -6.23 -11.77 -1.37
N SER A 112 -6.07 -10.46 -1.58
CA SER A 112 -7.19 -9.57 -1.82
C SER A 112 -6.92 -8.57 -2.93
N TYR A 113 -7.99 -8.19 -3.63
CA TYR A 113 -7.98 -7.27 -4.75
C TYR A 113 -9.41 -6.80 -5.03
N ALA A 114 -9.56 -5.59 -5.53
CA ALA A 114 -10.78 -5.11 -6.17
C ALA A 114 -10.41 -4.28 -7.39
N PRO A 115 -11.19 -4.30 -8.50
CA PRO A 115 -11.01 -3.38 -9.60
C PRO A 115 -11.03 -1.93 -9.13
N TRP A 116 -10.32 -1.02 -9.81
CA TRP A 116 -10.16 0.35 -9.37
C TRP A 116 -11.47 1.12 -9.17
N ASP A 117 -12.52 0.79 -9.92
CA ASP A 117 -13.85 1.38 -9.82
C ASP A 117 -14.71 0.80 -8.67
N GLU A 118 -14.27 -0.31 -8.08
CA GLU A 118 -14.83 -0.90 -6.84
C GLU A 118 -13.92 -0.69 -5.62
N PHE A 119 -12.77 -0.04 -5.82
CA PHE A 119 -11.78 0.16 -4.76
C PHE A 119 -12.33 1.05 -3.64
N VAL A 120 -12.18 0.59 -2.41
CA VAL A 120 -12.55 1.32 -1.19
C VAL A 120 -11.31 1.94 -0.58
N LEU A 121 -11.32 3.26 -0.40
CA LEU A 121 -10.19 4.02 0.15
C LEU A 121 -9.73 3.46 1.50
N GLY A 122 -8.44 3.24 1.63
CA GLY A 122 -7.81 2.66 2.83
C GLY A 122 -7.90 1.14 2.90
N SER A 123 -8.58 0.47 1.97
CA SER A 123 -8.61 -1.00 1.91
C SER A 123 -7.53 -1.54 0.98
N SER A 124 -7.32 -2.85 1.05
CA SER A 124 -6.50 -3.60 0.09
C SER A 124 -7.36 -4.51 -0.80
N GLY A 125 -8.60 -4.07 -1.07
CA GLY A 125 -9.56 -4.82 -1.86
C GLY A 125 -10.29 -5.93 -1.10
N LYS A 126 -11.11 -6.67 -1.83
CA LYS A 126 -11.90 -7.80 -1.33
C LYS A 126 -11.09 -9.10 -1.39
N ILE A 127 -11.40 -10.03 -0.50
CA ILE A 127 -10.85 -11.39 -0.57
C ILE A 127 -11.18 -12.01 -1.93
N LEU A 128 -10.21 -12.71 -2.52
CA LEU A 128 -10.40 -13.43 -3.79
C LEU A 128 -11.43 -14.54 -3.63
N ASP A 129 -12.21 -14.80 -4.67
CA ASP A 129 -13.26 -15.85 -4.70
C ASP A 129 -12.73 -17.26 -4.40
N ILE A 130 -11.44 -17.51 -4.66
CA ILE A 130 -10.76 -18.80 -4.39
C ILE A 130 -10.24 -18.90 -2.95
N MET A 131 -10.47 -17.89 -2.12
CA MET A 131 -9.95 -17.79 -0.76
C MET A 131 -11.04 -17.49 0.25
N GLU A 132 -10.75 -17.86 1.48
CA GLU A 132 -11.49 -17.45 2.67
C GLU A 132 -10.54 -16.68 3.58
N ALA A 133 -11.05 -15.68 4.30
CA ALA A 133 -10.32 -14.96 5.32
C ALA A 133 -11.12 -14.87 6.61
N ARG A 134 -10.40 -14.83 7.72
CA ARG A 134 -10.95 -14.49 9.03
C ARG A 134 -10.00 -13.53 9.76
N ILE A 135 -10.56 -12.71 10.64
CA ILE A 135 -9.80 -11.87 11.55
C ILE A 135 -9.78 -12.55 12.91
N TYR A 136 -8.63 -13.12 13.25
CA TYR A 136 -8.44 -13.77 14.55
C TYR A 136 -8.14 -12.71 15.61
N LYS A 137 -9.05 -12.51 16.53
CA LYS A 137 -8.97 -11.53 17.61
C LYS A 137 -8.64 -12.23 18.91
N GLU A 138 -7.69 -11.70 19.69
CA GLU A 138 -7.36 -12.23 21.02
C GLU A 138 -8.49 -11.98 22.01
N THR A 139 -9.18 -10.85 21.88
CA THR A 139 -10.38 -10.50 22.66
C THR A 139 -11.51 -10.10 21.72
N PRO A 140 -12.78 -10.43 22.06
CA PRO A 140 -13.94 -10.10 21.21
C PRO A 140 -14.09 -8.59 20.91
N GLU A 141 -13.64 -7.75 21.86
CA GLU A 141 -13.72 -6.30 21.80
C GLU A 141 -12.64 -5.66 20.92
N ALA A 142 -11.61 -6.42 20.53
CA ALA A 142 -10.54 -5.91 19.68
C ALA A 142 -11.09 -5.47 18.32
N GLU A 143 -10.75 -4.26 17.88
CA GLU A 143 -11.15 -3.75 16.56
C GLU A 143 -10.38 -4.45 15.43
N THR A 144 -9.15 -4.88 15.71
CA THR A 144 -8.26 -5.55 14.77
C THR A 144 -7.81 -6.90 15.29
N GLY A 145 -7.38 -7.79 14.41
CA GLY A 145 -6.81 -9.07 14.73
C GLY A 145 -5.87 -9.57 13.63
N GLU A 146 -5.27 -10.73 13.85
CA GLU A 146 -4.44 -11.36 12.83
C GLU A 146 -5.31 -11.79 11.64
N ILE A 147 -4.90 -11.40 10.45
CA ILE A 147 -5.51 -11.88 9.20
C ILE A 147 -5.08 -13.32 9.00
N GLN A 148 -6.03 -14.24 8.96
CA GLN A 148 -5.79 -15.64 8.68
C GLN A 148 -6.56 -16.05 7.42
N VAL A 149 -5.90 -16.80 6.54
CA VAL A 149 -6.46 -17.14 5.22
C VAL A 149 -6.34 -18.63 4.93
N ARG A 150 -7.23 -19.13 4.10
CA ARG A 150 -7.11 -20.45 3.45
C ARG A 150 -7.67 -20.37 2.05
N GLY A 151 -7.19 -21.21 1.15
CA GLY A 151 -7.64 -21.21 -0.24
C GLY A 151 -6.74 -22.05 -1.13
N GLU A 152 -7.12 -22.17 -2.39
CA GLU A 152 -6.44 -23.02 -3.36
C GLU A 152 -5.03 -22.54 -3.70
N ASN A 153 -4.77 -21.23 -3.54
CA ASN A 153 -3.47 -20.60 -3.81
C ASN A 153 -2.55 -20.52 -2.59
N VAL A 154 -2.98 -21.05 -1.44
CA VAL A 154 -2.11 -21.11 -0.25
C VAL A 154 -1.10 -22.24 -0.41
N MET A 155 0.16 -21.95 -0.07
CA MET A 155 1.25 -22.93 -0.13
C MET A 155 0.93 -24.19 0.70
N VAL A 156 1.49 -25.32 0.30
CA VAL A 156 1.43 -26.55 1.09
C VAL A 156 2.41 -26.58 2.27
N GLY A 157 3.42 -25.71 2.25
CA GLY A 157 4.42 -25.57 3.30
C GLY A 157 5.78 -25.10 2.78
N TYR A 158 6.70 -24.87 3.70
CA TYR A 158 8.09 -24.51 3.39
C TYR A 158 8.91 -25.75 3.03
N TYR A 159 9.67 -25.66 1.96
CA TYR A 159 10.48 -26.76 1.46
C TYR A 159 11.50 -27.22 2.50
N LYS A 160 11.45 -28.52 2.85
CA LYS A 160 12.32 -29.16 3.87
C LYS A 160 12.36 -28.45 5.22
N ASN A 161 11.30 -27.70 5.58
CA ASN A 161 11.20 -27.03 6.87
C ASN A 161 9.80 -27.23 7.47
N GLN A 162 9.60 -28.41 8.07
CA GLN A 162 8.32 -28.77 8.66
C GLN A 162 7.99 -27.96 9.92
N GLU A 163 9.00 -27.60 10.69
CA GLU A 163 8.85 -26.79 11.90
C GLU A 163 8.27 -25.41 11.56
N ALA A 164 8.90 -24.66 10.66
CA ALA A 164 8.38 -23.37 10.19
C ALA A 164 7.00 -23.51 9.53
N THR A 165 6.72 -24.64 8.85
CA THR A 165 5.40 -24.89 8.27
C THR A 165 4.34 -25.02 9.36
N GLN A 166 4.63 -25.78 10.44
CA GLN A 166 3.69 -25.95 11.56
C GLN A 166 3.44 -24.66 12.33
N GLU A 167 4.43 -23.77 12.43
CA GLU A 167 4.30 -22.47 13.11
C GLU A 167 3.33 -21.53 12.41
N VAL A 168 3.25 -21.58 11.07
CA VAL A 168 2.41 -20.65 10.30
C VAL A 168 1.02 -21.17 10.03
N PHE A 169 0.73 -22.47 10.25
CA PHE A 169 -0.61 -23.00 10.11
C PHE A 169 -1.27 -23.21 11.48
N THR A 170 -2.54 -22.86 11.57
CA THR A 170 -3.38 -23.20 12.72
C THR A 170 -3.77 -24.69 12.67
N GLN A 171 -4.21 -25.24 13.80
CA GLN A 171 -4.65 -26.66 13.88
C GLN A 171 -5.85 -26.95 12.96
N ASP A 172 -6.68 -25.95 12.67
CA ASP A 172 -7.84 -26.02 11.76
C ASP A 172 -7.51 -25.60 10.32
N GLY A 173 -6.21 -25.52 9.97
CA GLY A 173 -5.72 -25.40 8.59
C GLY A 173 -5.70 -24.00 8.00
N TRP A 174 -5.76 -22.93 8.81
CA TRP A 174 -5.61 -21.57 8.32
C TRP A 174 -4.14 -21.15 8.33
N LEU A 175 -3.72 -20.47 7.26
CA LEU A 175 -2.42 -19.80 7.21
C LEU A 175 -2.50 -18.50 8.03
N ARG A 176 -1.59 -18.36 8.98
CA ARG A 176 -1.36 -17.15 9.77
C ARG A 176 -0.48 -16.21 8.94
N THR A 177 -1.03 -15.09 8.50
CA THR A 177 -0.26 -14.15 7.66
C THR A 177 0.78 -13.36 8.45
N GLY A 178 0.57 -13.24 9.76
CA GLY A 178 1.35 -12.36 10.63
C GLY A 178 1.04 -10.88 10.43
N ASP A 179 0.04 -10.56 9.62
CA ASP A 179 -0.44 -9.19 9.39
C ASP A 179 -1.68 -8.93 10.26
N LEU A 180 -1.74 -7.74 10.86
CA LEU A 180 -2.90 -7.26 11.60
C LEU A 180 -3.81 -6.43 10.72
N GLY A 181 -5.11 -6.63 10.88
CA GLY A 181 -6.10 -5.88 10.13
C GLY A 181 -7.52 -6.08 10.61
N SER A 182 -8.43 -5.56 9.82
CA SER A 182 -9.88 -5.73 9.97
C SER A 182 -10.51 -6.04 8.61
N MET A 183 -11.72 -6.53 8.63
CA MET A 183 -12.50 -6.82 7.44
C MET A 183 -13.90 -6.24 7.63
N ASP A 184 -14.41 -5.52 6.62
CA ASP A 184 -15.76 -5.01 6.64
C ASP A 184 -16.79 -6.07 6.21
N SER A 185 -18.08 -5.73 6.28
CA SER A 185 -19.19 -6.62 5.89
C SER A 185 -19.22 -6.97 4.39
N ASN A 186 -18.49 -6.23 3.56
CA ASN A 186 -18.39 -6.46 2.13
C ASN A 186 -17.14 -7.29 1.73
N GLY A 187 -16.34 -7.72 2.74
CA GLY A 187 -15.12 -8.48 2.55
C GLY A 187 -13.89 -7.66 2.18
N ASN A 188 -13.94 -6.32 2.29
CA ASN A 188 -12.75 -5.49 2.10
C ASN A 188 -11.81 -5.65 3.28
N ILE A 189 -10.52 -5.83 2.99
CA ILE A 189 -9.45 -5.97 3.98
C ILE A 189 -8.78 -4.62 4.23
N PHE A 190 -8.61 -4.27 5.50
CA PHE A 190 -7.89 -3.06 5.96
C PHE A 190 -6.68 -3.50 6.78
N ILE A 191 -5.49 -3.34 6.23
CA ILE A 191 -4.24 -3.71 6.89
C ILE A 191 -3.80 -2.60 7.83
N ARG A 192 -3.32 -2.97 9.02
CA ARG A 192 -2.80 -2.03 10.04
C ARG A 192 -1.29 -2.12 10.20
N GLY A 193 -0.71 -3.30 10.04
CA GLY A 193 0.72 -3.54 10.16
C GLY A 193 1.02 -4.99 10.43
N ARG A 194 2.27 -5.28 10.81
CA ARG A 194 2.72 -6.65 11.09
C ARG A 194 2.82 -6.94 12.59
N LEU A 195 2.42 -8.13 12.98
CA LEU A 195 2.53 -8.60 14.37
C LEU A 195 3.98 -8.56 14.87
N LYS A 196 4.94 -9.02 14.04
CA LYS A 196 6.35 -9.15 14.43
C LYS A 196 7.07 -7.81 14.59
N THR A 197 6.62 -6.76 13.90
CA THR A 197 7.23 -5.43 13.94
C THR A 197 6.50 -4.49 14.87
N MET A 198 5.30 -4.85 15.31
CA MET A 198 4.49 -4.05 16.23
C MET A 198 5.25 -3.78 17.53
N ILE A 199 5.33 -2.52 17.92
CA ILE A 199 5.95 -2.06 19.16
C ILE A 199 4.84 -1.73 20.16
N LEU A 200 4.90 -2.33 21.35
CA LEU A 200 3.97 -1.99 22.42
C LEU A 200 4.52 -0.77 23.19
N SER A 201 3.83 0.36 23.12
CA SER A 201 4.22 1.56 23.86
C SER A 201 4.11 1.34 25.38
N SER A 202 4.77 2.18 26.17
CA SER A 202 4.67 2.18 27.63
C SER A 202 3.24 2.47 28.15
N SER A 203 2.38 3.05 27.32
CA SER A 203 0.95 3.29 27.60
C SER A 203 0.04 2.13 27.17
N GLY A 204 0.61 1.02 26.64
CA GLY A 204 -0.16 -0.13 26.16
C GLY A 204 -0.76 0.04 24.76
N GLN A 205 -0.35 1.07 24.01
CA GLN A 205 -0.79 1.29 22.63
C GLN A 205 0.09 0.54 21.64
N ASN A 206 -0.54 -0.09 20.65
CA ASN A 206 0.16 -0.71 19.54
C ASN A 206 0.67 0.38 18.57
N ILE A 207 1.96 0.35 18.30
CA ILE A 207 2.63 1.23 17.34
C ILE A 207 3.11 0.38 16.19
N PHE A 208 2.76 0.79 14.97
CA PHE A 208 3.19 0.15 13.75
C PHE A 208 4.33 0.97 13.12
N PRO A 209 5.59 0.48 13.17
CA PRO A 209 6.75 1.18 12.64
C PRO A 209 6.57 1.62 11.20
N GLU A 210 5.97 0.77 10.37
CA GLU A 210 5.76 1.02 8.94
C GLU A 210 4.90 2.26 8.67
N GLU A 211 3.92 2.56 9.53
CA GLU A 211 3.11 3.79 9.39
C GLU A 211 3.94 5.06 9.68
N LEU A 212 4.91 4.96 10.60
CA LEU A 212 5.80 6.07 10.94
C LEU A 212 6.88 6.24 9.87
N GLU A 213 7.44 5.14 9.40
CA GLU A 213 8.44 5.09 8.31
C GLU A 213 7.86 5.69 7.03
N THR A 214 6.64 5.34 6.66
CA THR A 214 5.96 5.91 5.50
C THR A 214 5.86 7.43 5.60
N LYS A 215 5.48 7.97 6.77
CA LYS A 215 5.42 9.42 7.01
C LYS A 215 6.80 10.08 6.96
N LEU A 216 7.81 9.45 7.58
CA LEU A 216 9.18 9.96 7.58
C LEU A 216 9.78 10.00 6.16
N ASN A 217 9.59 8.93 5.38
CA ASN A 217 10.10 8.81 4.02
C ASN A 217 9.47 9.82 3.05
N ASN A 218 8.31 10.39 3.42
CA ASN A 218 7.67 11.47 2.66
C ASN A 218 8.17 12.88 3.03
N LEU A 219 8.98 13.02 4.08
CA LEU A 219 9.60 14.31 4.40
C LEU A 219 10.71 14.67 3.39
N PRO A 220 10.93 15.97 3.14
CA PRO A 220 12.08 16.42 2.35
C PRO A 220 13.39 15.91 2.94
N PHE A 221 14.35 15.60 2.09
CA PHE A 221 15.71 15.15 2.45
C PHE A 221 15.80 13.79 3.15
N ILE A 222 14.72 13.00 3.21
CA ILE A 222 14.73 11.62 3.70
C ILE A 222 14.55 10.69 2.52
N LEU A 223 15.53 9.78 2.34
CA LEU A 223 15.47 8.70 1.34
C LEU A 223 14.81 7.45 1.92
N GLU A 224 15.17 7.10 3.15
CA GLU A 224 14.71 5.90 3.82
C GLU A 224 14.76 6.07 5.33
N SER A 225 13.86 5.46 6.05
CA SER A 225 13.87 5.42 7.51
C SER A 225 13.52 4.03 8.04
N LEU A 226 14.02 3.73 9.22
CA LEU A 226 13.69 2.52 9.99
C LEU A 226 13.33 2.93 11.41
N VAL A 227 12.14 2.56 11.86
CA VAL A 227 11.66 2.85 13.22
C VAL A 227 11.79 1.59 14.07
N ILE A 228 12.53 1.72 15.18
CA ILE A 228 12.78 0.62 16.12
C ILE A 228 12.51 1.07 17.54
N GLU A 229 12.30 0.10 18.43
CA GLU A 229 12.38 0.33 19.87
C GLU A 229 13.82 0.18 20.34
N ARG A 230 14.34 1.17 21.05
CA ARG A 230 15.63 1.13 21.73
C ARG A 230 15.50 1.73 23.12
N ASN A 231 15.85 0.97 24.16
CA ASN A 231 15.74 1.41 25.56
C ASN A 231 14.33 1.93 25.90
N LYS A 232 13.28 1.22 25.50
CA LYS A 232 11.87 1.62 25.70
C LYS A 232 11.48 2.97 25.07
N LYS A 233 12.23 3.41 24.07
CA LYS A 233 11.94 4.64 23.30
C LYS A 233 11.87 4.30 21.83
N LEU A 234 10.98 4.97 21.12
CA LEU A 234 10.95 4.94 19.67
C LEU A 234 12.15 5.73 19.14
N VAL A 235 12.90 5.11 18.25
CA VAL A 235 14.05 5.70 17.57
C VAL A 235 13.86 5.49 16.07
N ALA A 236 13.94 6.58 15.30
CA ALA A 236 14.02 6.51 13.86
C ALA A 236 15.48 6.61 13.41
N LEU A 237 15.94 5.62 12.68
CA LEU A 237 17.18 5.67 11.92
C LEU A 237 16.84 6.23 10.54
N VAL A 238 17.51 7.28 10.12
CA VAL A 238 17.18 8.02 8.90
C VAL A 238 18.37 8.01 7.95
N TYR A 239 18.12 7.62 6.71
CA TYR A 239 19.08 7.81 5.61
C TYR A 239 18.71 9.08 4.85
N ALA A 240 19.59 10.09 4.98
CA ALA A 240 19.33 11.41 4.40
C ALA A 240 19.73 11.48 2.93
N ASP A 241 19.00 12.30 2.16
CA ASP A 241 19.35 12.66 0.80
C ASP A 241 20.35 13.83 0.85
N TYR A 242 21.61 13.54 0.59
CA TYR A 242 22.69 14.54 0.57
C TYR A 242 22.87 15.21 -0.81
N GLU A 243 22.08 14.78 -1.82
CA GLU A 243 22.14 15.32 -3.19
C GLU A 243 20.97 16.26 -3.49
N ALA A 244 20.04 16.45 -2.55
CA ALA A 244 18.82 17.24 -2.70
C ALA A 244 18.99 18.72 -2.26
#